data_a8d4ef215ce9817cafd3d230d80664b8
#
_entry.id   a8d4ef215ce9817cafd3d230d80664b8
#
_cell.length_a   1.000
_cell.length_b   1.000
_cell.length_c   1.000
_cell.angle_alpha   90.00
_cell.angle_beta   90.00
_cell.angle_gamma   90.00
#
_symmetry.space_group_name_H-M   'P 1'
#
loop_
_entity.id
_entity.type
_entity.pdbx_description
1 polymer ?
#
loop_
_entity_poly.entity_id
_entity_poly.type
_entity_poly.pdbx_seq_one_letter_code
_entity_poly.pdbx_strand_id
1 'polypeptide(L)'
;MPSKNLINTLRADYPHIEFTPGEHFKWSASEKTVYFNARDDAGETFLLHELAHALLDHDDFDLDIQLVRKEAEAWDMTIAELSDKYGVDVDEKEAEMSLESYRHWLFMRSKCPDCGTNGLQTKNTHYKCIACG
;
A
#
# COMPACT_ATOMS: atom_id res chain seq x y z
N MET A 1 15.16 8.84 -7.76
CA MET A 1 14.63 8.04 -8.89
C MET A 1 14.96 6.56 -8.68
N PRO A 2 14.05 5.64 -8.99
CA PRO A 2 14.40 4.22 -9.00
C PRO A 2 15.52 3.97 -10.01
N SER A 3 16.57 3.27 -9.61
CA SER A 3 17.67 2.98 -10.51
C SER A 3 17.24 1.95 -11.57
N LYS A 4 17.81 2.08 -12.76
CA LYS A 4 17.59 1.09 -13.84
C LYS A 4 18.05 -0.30 -13.41
N ASN A 5 19.11 -0.37 -12.62
CA ASN A 5 19.63 -1.64 -12.11
C ASN A 5 18.62 -2.32 -11.18
N LEU A 6 18.00 -1.57 -10.28
CA LEU A 6 16.97 -2.12 -9.41
C LEU A 6 15.78 -2.65 -10.22
N ILE A 7 15.27 -1.86 -11.14
CA ILE A 7 14.14 -2.25 -11.98
C ILE A 7 14.47 -3.51 -12.79
N ASN A 8 15.64 -3.58 -13.39
CA ASN A 8 16.08 -4.75 -14.16
C ASN A 8 16.23 -5.98 -13.27
N THR A 9 16.74 -5.81 -12.06
CA THR A 9 16.87 -6.90 -11.08
C THR A 9 15.49 -7.44 -10.69
N LEU A 10 14.54 -6.55 -10.41
CA LEU A 10 13.17 -6.95 -10.06
C LEU A 10 12.48 -7.67 -11.22
N ARG A 11 12.68 -7.21 -12.44
CA ARG A 11 12.13 -7.89 -13.63
C ARG A 11 12.69 -9.29 -13.79
N ALA A 12 13.97 -9.47 -13.50
CA ALA A 12 14.61 -10.78 -13.56
C ALA A 12 14.14 -11.70 -12.44
N ASP A 13 14.02 -11.18 -11.23
CA ASP A 13 13.61 -11.96 -10.05
C ASP A 13 12.12 -12.35 -10.10
N TYR A 14 11.28 -11.51 -10.70
CA TYR A 14 9.82 -11.69 -10.74
C TYR A 14 9.29 -11.60 -12.17
N PRO A 15 9.61 -12.61 -13.02
CA PRO A 15 9.24 -12.57 -14.45
C PRO A 15 7.72 -12.60 -14.69
N HIS A 16 6.94 -13.00 -13.70
CA HIS A 16 5.47 -13.03 -13.79
C HIS A 16 4.82 -11.69 -13.42
N ILE A 17 5.60 -10.71 -13.00
CA ILE A 17 5.14 -9.37 -12.66
C ILE A 17 5.69 -8.40 -13.68
N GLU A 18 4.82 -7.56 -14.25
CA GLU A 18 5.21 -6.46 -15.13
C GLU A 18 5.58 -5.24 -14.30
N PHE A 19 6.63 -4.51 -14.72
CA PHE A 19 7.03 -3.24 -14.11
C PHE A 19 6.96 -2.17 -15.18
N THR A 20 6.02 -1.23 -15.02
CA THR A 20 5.69 -0.25 -16.06
C THR A 20 5.77 1.18 -15.51
N PRO A 21 6.49 2.10 -16.20
CA PRO A 21 6.48 3.50 -15.80
C PRO A 21 5.08 4.12 -15.89
N GLY A 22 4.74 4.96 -14.91
CA GLY A 22 3.48 5.66 -14.85
C GLY A 22 3.62 6.93 -14.03
N GLU A 23 2.51 7.60 -13.76
CA GLU A 23 2.50 8.83 -12.97
C GLU A 23 2.52 8.54 -11.47
N HIS A 24 2.03 7.37 -11.06
CA HIS A 24 1.88 7.00 -9.65
C HIS A 24 2.42 5.60 -9.40
N PHE A 25 2.75 5.34 -8.14
CA PHE A 25 3.08 4.00 -7.69
C PHE A 25 1.79 3.24 -7.42
N LYS A 26 1.67 2.05 -8.01
CA LYS A 26 0.45 1.25 -7.89
C LYS A 26 0.72 -0.21 -8.21
N TRP A 27 0.12 -1.12 -7.43
CA TRP A 27 0.00 -2.53 -7.80
C TRP A 27 -1.39 -2.79 -8.37
N SER A 28 -1.45 -3.34 -9.58
CA SER A 28 -2.71 -3.78 -10.19
C SER A 28 -2.74 -5.31 -10.21
N ALA A 29 -3.60 -5.89 -9.36
CA ALA A 29 -3.74 -7.35 -9.27
C ALA A 29 -4.32 -7.95 -10.56
N SER A 30 -5.28 -7.27 -11.19
CA SER A 30 -5.89 -7.74 -12.42
C SER A 30 -4.91 -7.74 -13.60
N GLU A 31 -4.02 -6.76 -13.66
CA GLU A 31 -3.03 -6.63 -14.74
C GLU A 31 -1.71 -7.34 -14.40
N LYS A 32 -1.52 -7.76 -13.15
CA LYS A 32 -0.24 -8.28 -12.64
C LYS A 32 0.92 -7.32 -12.89
N THR A 33 0.67 -6.03 -12.70
CA THR A 33 1.59 -4.95 -13.04
C THR A 33 1.85 -4.04 -11.84
N VAL A 34 3.14 -3.76 -11.59
CA VAL A 34 3.58 -2.71 -10.70
C VAL A 34 3.88 -1.47 -11.54
N TYR A 35 3.13 -0.40 -11.29
CA TYR A 35 3.39 0.90 -11.88
C TYR A 35 4.31 1.71 -10.96
N PHE A 36 5.25 2.42 -11.54
CA PHE A 36 6.19 3.23 -10.76
C PHE A 36 6.43 4.58 -11.43
N ASN A 37 6.70 5.60 -10.61
CA ASN A 37 7.06 6.92 -11.09
C ASN A 37 8.59 7.01 -11.17
N ALA A 38 9.14 7.01 -12.37
CA ALA A 38 10.58 7.03 -12.61
C ALA A 38 11.25 8.35 -12.18
N ARG A 39 10.47 9.39 -11.88
CA ARG A 39 10.97 10.72 -11.53
C ARG A 39 10.90 11.03 -10.04
N ASP A 40 10.29 10.16 -9.25
CA ASP A 40 10.11 10.38 -7.81
C ASP A 40 11.43 10.11 -7.06
N ASP A 41 11.83 11.04 -6.20
CA ASP A 41 13.06 10.91 -5.40
C ASP A 41 12.99 9.76 -4.40
N ALA A 42 11.81 9.45 -3.87
CA ALA A 42 11.57 8.33 -2.97
C ALA A 42 11.17 7.06 -3.72
N GLY A 43 11.45 7.00 -5.02
CA GLY A 43 10.93 5.98 -5.92
C GLY A 43 11.29 4.56 -5.55
N GLU A 44 12.49 4.31 -5.02
CA GLU A 44 12.89 2.95 -4.66
C GLU A 44 12.09 2.42 -3.47
N THR A 45 11.81 3.26 -2.48
CA THR A 45 10.98 2.92 -1.32
C THR A 45 9.56 2.52 -1.78
N PHE A 46 8.93 3.37 -2.58
CA PHE A 46 7.56 3.10 -3.05
C PHE A 46 7.50 1.96 -4.06
N LEU A 47 8.54 1.80 -4.88
CA LEU A 47 8.62 0.66 -5.80
C LEU A 47 8.63 -0.67 -5.03
N LEU A 48 9.43 -0.78 -3.97
CA LEU A 48 9.45 -1.97 -3.13
C LEU A 48 8.13 -2.17 -2.38
N HIS A 49 7.48 -1.09 -1.96
CA HIS A 49 6.17 -1.16 -1.31
C HIS A 49 5.12 -1.77 -2.25
N GLU A 50 5.08 -1.33 -3.50
CA GLU A 50 4.14 -1.90 -4.48
C GLU A 50 4.50 -3.35 -4.83
N LEU A 51 5.80 -3.66 -4.90
CA LEU A 51 6.24 -5.04 -5.05
C LEU A 51 5.76 -5.91 -3.89
N ALA A 52 5.80 -5.38 -2.66
CA ALA A 52 5.31 -6.11 -1.49
C ALA A 52 3.83 -6.45 -1.62
N HIS A 53 3.00 -5.52 -2.10
CA HIS A 53 1.59 -5.83 -2.41
C HIS A 53 1.47 -6.98 -3.40
N ALA A 54 2.31 -6.99 -4.43
CA ALA A 54 2.31 -8.04 -5.45
C ALA A 54 2.71 -9.40 -4.85
N LEU A 55 3.76 -9.44 -4.03
CA LEU A 55 4.26 -10.67 -3.41
C LEU A 55 3.30 -11.23 -2.37
N LEU A 56 2.57 -10.37 -1.68
CA LEU A 56 1.53 -10.75 -0.73
C LEU A 56 0.21 -11.08 -1.41
N ASP A 57 0.16 -10.93 -2.74
CA ASP A 57 -1.02 -11.18 -3.57
C ASP A 57 -2.24 -10.37 -3.11
N HIS A 58 -2.00 -9.12 -2.76
CA HIS A 58 -3.07 -8.22 -2.35
C HIS A 58 -3.98 -7.88 -3.51
N ASP A 59 -5.28 -7.88 -3.24
CA ASP A 59 -6.34 -7.63 -4.22
C ASP A 59 -7.35 -6.65 -3.61
N ASP A 60 -8.55 -6.59 -4.17
CA ASP A 60 -9.61 -5.73 -3.65
C ASP A 60 -9.98 -6.10 -2.21
N PHE A 61 -10.65 -5.19 -1.56
CA PHE A 61 -11.10 -5.37 -0.17
C PHE A 61 -12.60 -5.10 -0.06
N ASP A 62 -13.25 -5.80 0.88
CA ASP A 62 -14.67 -5.59 1.18
C ASP A 62 -14.87 -4.59 2.32
N LEU A 63 -14.04 -4.66 3.34
CA LEU A 63 -14.09 -3.78 4.50
C LEU A 63 -12.88 -2.83 4.53
N ASP A 64 -13.12 -1.61 4.94
CA ASP A 64 -12.08 -0.57 4.95
C ASP A 64 -10.88 -0.94 5.82
N ILE A 65 -11.09 -1.65 6.93
CA ILE A 65 -9.98 -2.12 7.78
C ILE A 65 -9.06 -3.08 7.04
N GLN A 66 -9.56 -3.81 6.06
CA GLN A 66 -8.74 -4.72 5.26
C GLN A 66 -7.71 -3.96 4.43
N LEU A 67 -8.09 -2.79 3.91
CA LEU A 67 -7.14 -1.94 3.19
C LEU A 67 -6.01 -1.48 4.10
N VAL A 68 -6.33 -1.03 5.31
CA VAL A 68 -5.32 -0.59 6.29
C VAL A 68 -4.37 -1.73 6.64
N ARG A 69 -4.91 -2.94 6.82
CA ARG A 69 -4.09 -4.14 7.08
C ARG A 69 -3.15 -4.47 5.93
N LYS A 70 -3.65 -4.41 4.70
CA LYS A 70 -2.84 -4.70 3.50
C LYS A 70 -1.69 -3.70 3.38
N GLU A 71 -1.95 -2.44 3.67
CA GLU A 71 -0.90 -1.42 3.67
C GLU A 71 0.13 -1.67 4.75
N ALA A 72 -0.29 -2.05 5.96
CA ALA A 72 0.63 -2.38 7.04
C ALA A 72 1.48 -3.61 6.71
N GLU A 73 0.89 -4.65 6.15
CA GLU A 73 1.61 -5.87 5.75
C GLU A 73 2.62 -5.57 4.65
N ALA A 74 2.26 -4.74 3.67
CA ALA A 74 3.16 -4.37 2.59
C ALA A 74 4.35 -3.56 3.10
N TRP A 75 4.14 -2.61 4.01
CA TRP A 75 5.24 -1.86 4.62
C TRP A 75 6.13 -2.75 5.49
N ASP A 76 5.55 -3.68 6.25
CA ASP A 76 6.33 -4.63 7.04
C ASP A 76 7.26 -5.46 6.16
N MET A 77 6.76 -6.00 5.06
CA MET A 77 7.59 -6.76 4.11
C MET A 77 8.66 -5.88 3.47
N THR A 78 8.32 -4.65 3.11
CA THR A 78 9.24 -3.70 2.51
C THR A 78 10.42 -3.43 3.43
N ILE A 79 10.14 -3.17 4.72
CA ILE A 79 11.17 -2.83 5.71
C ILE A 79 11.93 -4.07 6.17
N ALA A 80 11.23 -5.17 6.47
CA ALA A 80 11.83 -6.36 7.07
C ALA A 80 12.58 -7.25 6.07
N GLU A 81 12.15 -7.29 4.81
CA GLU A 81 12.68 -8.23 3.83
C GLU A 81 13.26 -7.55 2.58
N LEU A 82 12.48 -6.73 1.90
CA LEU A 82 12.86 -6.21 0.59
C LEU A 82 13.98 -5.18 0.65
N SER A 83 13.99 -4.34 1.68
CA SER A 83 15.05 -3.33 1.84
C SER A 83 16.43 -3.98 1.95
N ASP A 84 16.55 -5.04 2.74
CA ASP A 84 17.80 -5.78 2.90
C ASP A 84 18.17 -6.55 1.64
N LYS A 85 17.19 -7.22 1.04
CA LYS A 85 17.41 -8.03 -0.16
C LYS A 85 17.95 -7.22 -1.33
N TYR A 86 17.46 -5.99 -1.50
CA TYR A 86 17.83 -5.15 -2.64
C TYR A 86 18.76 -3.99 -2.29
N GLY A 87 19.19 -3.91 -1.03
CA GLY A 87 20.12 -2.86 -0.60
C GLY A 87 19.54 -1.46 -0.71
N VAL A 88 18.23 -1.32 -0.50
CA VAL A 88 17.52 -0.04 -0.53
C VAL A 88 17.34 0.47 0.88
N ASP A 89 17.74 1.72 1.12
CA ASP A 89 17.50 2.40 2.39
C ASP A 89 16.08 2.94 2.41
N VAL A 90 15.17 2.19 3.02
CA VAL A 90 13.75 2.55 3.11
C VAL A 90 13.55 3.56 4.22
N ASP A 91 12.93 4.70 3.88
CA ASP A 91 12.60 5.73 4.86
C ASP A 91 11.39 5.30 5.70
N GLU A 92 11.66 4.89 6.95
CA GLU A 92 10.62 4.47 7.88
C GLU A 92 9.62 5.58 8.22
N LYS A 93 10.05 6.85 8.12
CA LYS A 93 9.13 7.98 8.31
C LYS A 93 8.10 8.06 7.19
N GLU A 94 8.52 7.81 5.95
CA GLU A 94 7.59 7.76 4.81
C GLU A 94 6.57 6.65 5.00
N ALA A 95 7.03 5.48 5.46
CA ALA A 95 6.15 4.36 5.76
C ALA A 95 5.13 4.72 6.84
N GLU A 96 5.58 5.31 7.94
CA GLU A 96 4.70 5.69 9.04
C GLU A 96 3.71 6.77 8.65
N MET A 97 4.14 7.77 7.87
CA MET A 97 3.26 8.82 7.36
C MET A 97 2.19 8.24 6.44
N SER A 98 2.57 7.30 5.58
CA SER A 98 1.63 6.61 4.71
C SER A 98 0.60 5.82 5.51
N LEU A 99 1.03 5.02 6.48
CA LEU A 99 0.12 4.26 7.34
C LEU A 99 -0.79 5.17 8.14
N GLU A 100 -0.27 6.26 8.66
CA GLU A 100 -1.06 7.22 9.45
C GLU A 100 -2.15 7.86 8.59
N SER A 101 -1.87 8.14 7.32
CA SER A 101 -2.86 8.68 6.40
C SER A 101 -4.02 7.70 6.17
N TYR A 102 -3.74 6.39 6.06
CA TYR A 102 -4.78 5.35 5.93
C TYR A 102 -5.57 5.20 7.22
N ARG A 103 -4.90 5.24 8.38
CA ARG A 103 -5.59 5.18 9.69
C ARG A 103 -6.51 6.38 9.89
N HIS A 104 -6.05 7.57 9.52
CA HIS A 104 -6.86 8.79 9.58
C HIS A 104 -8.07 8.70 8.64
N TRP A 105 -7.85 8.23 7.42
CA TRP A 105 -8.92 7.99 6.44
C TRP A 105 -10.00 7.07 7.01
N LEU A 106 -9.58 5.94 7.62
CA LEU A 106 -10.50 5.00 8.24
C LEU A 106 -11.25 5.63 9.41
N PHE A 107 -10.53 6.36 10.27
CA PHE A 107 -11.11 7.06 11.42
C PHE A 107 -12.21 8.03 10.98
N MET A 108 -11.93 8.86 9.97
CA MET A 108 -12.91 9.84 9.47
C MET A 108 -14.09 9.18 8.78
N ARG A 109 -13.83 8.12 8.03
CA ARG A 109 -14.85 7.41 7.27
C ARG A 109 -15.83 6.64 8.16
N SER A 110 -15.35 6.13 9.31
CA SER A 110 -16.18 5.39 10.26
C SER A 110 -16.94 6.29 11.24
N LYS A 111 -16.69 7.59 11.21
CA LYS A 111 -17.28 8.53 12.16
C LYS A 111 -18.76 8.76 11.88
N CYS A 112 -19.58 8.63 12.92
CA CYS A 112 -21.01 8.91 12.81
C CYS A 112 -21.25 10.42 12.59
N PRO A 113 -22.01 10.82 11.56
CA PRO A 113 -22.28 12.24 11.30
C PRO A 113 -23.15 12.91 12.38
N ASP A 114 -23.88 12.11 13.16
CA ASP A 114 -24.79 12.65 14.20
C ASP A 114 -24.12 12.83 15.54
N CYS A 115 -23.35 11.84 16.01
CA CYS A 115 -22.78 11.87 17.37
C CYS A 115 -21.23 11.84 17.40
N GLY A 116 -20.58 11.62 16.28
CA GLY A 116 -19.12 11.60 16.20
C GLY A 116 -18.45 10.31 16.70
N THR A 117 -19.21 9.33 17.16
CA THR A 117 -18.67 8.02 17.56
C THR A 117 -18.26 7.24 16.33
N ASN A 118 -17.12 6.54 16.38
CA ASN A 118 -16.70 5.67 15.30
C ASN A 118 -17.56 4.40 15.29
N GLY A 119 -18.11 4.07 14.14
CA GLY A 119 -19.00 2.94 13.97
C GLY A 119 -18.29 1.67 13.49
N LEU A 120 -19.07 0.62 13.31
CA LEU A 120 -18.61 -0.64 12.76
C LEU A 120 -19.08 -0.78 11.32
N GLN A 121 -18.17 -1.19 10.43
CA GLN A 121 -18.50 -1.42 9.04
C GLN A 121 -19.27 -2.75 8.94
N THR A 122 -20.47 -2.69 8.37
CA THR A 122 -21.34 -3.86 8.19
C THR A 122 -21.16 -4.48 6.81
N LYS A 123 -20.87 -3.64 5.80
CA LYS A 123 -20.56 -4.06 4.44
C LYS A 123 -19.88 -2.89 3.71
N ASN A 124 -19.47 -3.11 2.47
CA ASN A 124 -18.83 -2.08 1.68
C ASN A 124 -19.65 -0.78 1.69
N THR A 125 -19.00 0.33 2.04
CA THR A 125 -19.57 1.70 2.13
C THR A 125 -20.62 1.91 3.22
N HIS A 126 -20.89 0.92 4.09
CA HIS A 126 -21.90 1.03 5.14
C HIS A 126 -21.32 0.85 6.53
N TYR A 127 -21.56 1.85 7.38
CA TYR A 127 -21.16 1.83 8.78
C TYR A 127 -22.38 1.94 9.67
N LYS A 128 -22.37 1.21 10.79
CA LYS A 128 -23.40 1.30 11.83
C LYS A 128 -22.80 1.97 13.06
N CYS A 129 -23.43 3.04 13.54
CA CYS A 129 -23.01 3.69 14.77
C CYS A 129 -23.36 2.80 15.97
N ILE A 130 -22.36 2.53 16.82
CA ILE A 130 -22.55 1.71 18.02
C ILE A 130 -23.23 2.49 19.15
N ALA A 131 -23.29 3.82 19.07
CA ALA A 131 -23.96 4.67 20.06
C ALA A 131 -25.39 5.02 19.66
N CYS A 132 -25.64 5.33 18.39
CA CYS A 132 -26.97 5.72 17.90
C CYS A 132 -27.84 4.53 17.47
N GLY A 133 -27.23 3.44 17.14
CA GLY A 133 -27.93 2.25 16.67
C GLY A 133 -28.09 2.11 15.19
#